data_de3df06e946195c2982c2effa98fedea
#
_entry.id   de3df06e946195c2982c2effa98fedea
#
_cell.length_a   1.000
_cell.length_b   1.000
_cell.length_c   1.000
_cell.angle_alpha   90.00
_cell.angle_beta   90.00
_cell.angle_gamma   90.00
#
_symmetry.space_group_name_H-M   'P 1'
#
loop_
_entity.id
_entity.type
_entity.pdbx_description
1 polymer ?
#
loop_
_entity_poly.entity_id
_entity_poly.type
_entity_poly.pdbx_seq_one_letter_code
_entity_poly.pdbx_strand_id
1 'polypeptide(L)'
;MVGLLSPVLSLIGFDCAVHMSEEVKDASTTLPRAMMSAFCFNGLLGFVMAITLSFTLGDVESILASPTGYPFIQLFYNTTGSLAGASVLVAIVILTLISAAIAEVATASRQLWSFARDGGVPFSAWVGRIQPNWNIPLNAVLIP
;
A
#
# COMPACT_ATOMS: atom_id res chain seq x y z
N MET A 1 -19.68 -13.08 -5.16
CA MET A 1 -18.33 -13.46 -4.64
C MET A 1 -17.22 -12.69 -5.35
N VAL A 2 -17.21 -12.60 -6.70
CA VAL A 2 -16.16 -11.87 -7.45
C VAL A 2 -16.07 -10.38 -7.06
N GLY A 3 -17.19 -9.71 -6.80
CA GLY A 3 -17.22 -8.30 -6.39
C GLY A 3 -16.68 -7.98 -4.99
N LEU A 4 -16.37 -9.01 -4.18
CA LEU A 4 -15.78 -8.81 -2.85
C LEU A 4 -14.24 -8.69 -2.89
N LEU A 5 -13.62 -9.11 -4.00
CA LEU A 5 -12.16 -9.12 -4.10
C LEU A 5 -11.56 -7.72 -4.03
N SER A 6 -12.13 -6.75 -4.75
CA SER A 6 -11.64 -5.37 -4.76
C SER A 6 -11.74 -4.66 -3.40
N PRO A 7 -12.89 -4.72 -2.67
CA PRO A 7 -12.96 -4.16 -1.32
C PRO A 7 -12.01 -4.82 -0.32
N VAL A 8 -11.79 -6.13 -0.42
CA VAL A 8 -10.82 -6.84 0.45
C VAL A 8 -9.41 -6.36 0.15
N LEU A 9 -9.03 -6.25 -1.12
CA LEU A 9 -7.71 -5.75 -1.52
C LEU A 9 -7.44 -4.32 -1.03
N SER A 10 -8.46 -3.46 -0.94
CA SER A 10 -8.28 -2.09 -0.44
C SER A 10 -7.99 -2.00 1.06
N LEU A 11 -8.24 -3.07 1.81
CA LEU A 11 -8.00 -3.15 3.26
C LEU A 11 -6.75 -3.98 3.61
N ILE A 12 -6.04 -4.53 2.63
CA ILE A 12 -4.79 -5.25 2.84
C ILE A 12 -3.68 -4.26 3.26
N GLY A 13 -2.73 -4.75 4.07
CA GLY A 13 -1.55 -3.98 4.48
C GLY A 13 -1.70 -3.26 5.83
N PHE A 14 -2.83 -3.38 6.51
CA PHE A 14 -2.99 -2.84 7.86
C PHE A 14 -2.06 -3.50 8.89
N ASP A 15 -1.58 -4.70 8.60
CA ASP A 15 -0.68 -5.51 9.42
C ASP A 15 0.81 -5.20 9.20
N CYS A 16 1.17 -4.35 8.24
CA CYS A 16 2.57 -4.00 7.96
C CYS A 16 3.32 -3.51 9.22
N ALA A 17 2.64 -2.80 10.11
CA ALA A 17 3.23 -2.33 11.37
C ALA A 17 3.66 -3.46 12.31
N VAL A 18 3.03 -4.64 12.24
CA VAL A 18 3.37 -5.79 13.10
C VAL A 18 4.75 -6.33 12.78
N HIS A 19 5.12 -6.33 11.51
CA HIS A 19 6.43 -6.82 11.05
C HIS A 19 7.60 -5.92 11.47
N MET A 20 7.29 -4.72 11.94
CA MET A 20 8.26 -3.78 12.51
C MET A 20 8.07 -3.60 14.04
N SER A 21 7.43 -4.54 14.71
CA SER A 21 7.11 -4.48 16.14
C SER A 21 8.35 -4.33 17.05
N GLU A 22 9.49 -4.84 16.63
CA GLU A 22 10.75 -4.73 17.35
C GLU A 22 11.27 -3.28 17.44
N GLU A 23 10.82 -2.39 16.54
CA GLU A 23 11.22 -0.99 16.50
C GLU A 23 10.22 -0.05 17.18
N VAL A 24 9.04 -0.58 17.55
CA VAL A 24 7.96 0.21 18.14
C VAL A 24 8.03 0.16 19.66
N LYS A 25 8.09 1.34 20.28
CA LYS A 25 8.02 1.46 21.74
C LYS A 25 6.63 1.07 22.24
N ASP A 26 6.56 0.23 23.28
CA ASP A 26 5.31 -0.30 23.84
C ASP A 26 4.41 -0.98 22.78
N ALA A 27 5.04 -1.84 21.95
CA ALA A 27 4.40 -2.48 20.81
C ALA A 27 3.08 -3.19 21.15
N SER A 28 3.00 -3.84 22.32
CA SER A 28 1.80 -4.57 22.77
C SER A 28 0.53 -3.74 22.87
N THR A 29 0.66 -2.44 23.10
CA THR A 29 -0.47 -1.51 23.20
C THR A 29 -0.59 -0.59 21.99
N THR A 30 0.54 -0.19 21.43
CA THR A 30 0.60 0.76 20.31
C THR A 30 0.14 0.12 19.01
N LEU A 31 0.62 -1.10 18.71
CA LEU A 31 0.29 -1.78 17.45
C LEU A 31 -1.20 -2.09 17.29
N PRO A 32 -1.89 -2.71 18.25
CA PRO A 32 -3.32 -2.97 18.08
C PRO A 32 -4.14 -1.69 17.87
N ARG A 33 -3.78 -0.60 18.57
CA ARG A 33 -4.46 0.70 18.39
C ARG A 33 -4.17 1.30 17.02
N ALA A 34 -2.91 1.26 16.56
CA ALA A 34 -2.54 1.75 15.24
C ALA A 34 -3.25 0.98 14.12
N MET A 35 -3.27 -0.35 14.22
CA MET A 35 -3.95 -1.22 13.25
C MET A 35 -5.45 -0.97 13.21
N MET A 36 -6.11 -0.92 14.37
CA MET A 36 -7.56 -0.66 14.45
C MET A 36 -7.91 0.73 13.94
N SER A 37 -7.12 1.75 14.30
CA SER A 37 -7.35 3.10 13.79
C SER A 37 -7.15 3.17 12.27
N ALA A 38 -6.08 2.59 11.73
CA ALA A 38 -5.81 2.55 10.30
C ALA A 38 -6.95 1.82 9.56
N PHE A 39 -7.39 0.67 10.05
CA PHE A 39 -8.51 -0.08 9.47
C PHE A 39 -9.81 0.71 9.47
N CYS A 40 -10.18 1.32 10.59
CA CYS A 40 -11.40 2.10 10.70
C CYS A 40 -11.38 3.36 9.82
N PHE A 41 -10.27 4.12 9.83
CA PHE A 41 -10.15 5.32 9.01
C PHE A 41 -10.12 4.98 7.52
N ASN A 42 -9.34 3.98 7.10
CA ASN A 42 -9.28 3.56 5.70
C ASN A 42 -10.62 2.99 5.22
N GLY A 43 -11.29 2.21 6.05
CA GLY A 43 -12.62 1.68 5.73
C GLY A 43 -13.66 2.78 5.56
N LEU A 44 -13.69 3.75 6.47
CA LEU A 44 -14.62 4.88 6.39
C LEU A 44 -14.32 5.77 5.17
N LEU A 45 -13.06 6.16 4.98
CA LEU A 45 -12.67 6.98 3.83
C LEU A 45 -12.87 6.26 2.51
N GLY A 46 -12.55 4.97 2.45
CA GLY A 46 -12.79 4.14 1.27
C GLY A 46 -14.28 4.01 0.94
N PHE A 47 -15.14 3.89 1.95
CA PHE A 47 -16.58 3.87 1.76
C PHE A 47 -17.12 5.20 1.21
N VAL A 48 -16.69 6.32 1.80
CA VAL A 48 -17.05 7.67 1.30
C VAL A 48 -16.58 7.86 -0.14
N MET A 49 -15.34 7.43 -0.44
CA MET A 49 -14.79 7.51 -1.79
C MET A 49 -15.57 6.64 -2.78
N ALA A 50 -15.94 5.42 -2.39
CA ALA A 50 -16.74 4.53 -3.23
C ALA A 50 -18.10 5.14 -3.58
N ILE A 51 -18.77 5.75 -2.59
CA ILE A 51 -20.04 6.48 -2.83
C ILE A 51 -19.79 7.65 -3.81
N THR A 52 -18.79 8.47 -3.54
CA THR A 52 -18.45 9.61 -4.39
C THR A 52 -18.20 9.18 -5.83
N LEU A 53 -17.37 8.15 -6.04
CA LEU A 53 -17.08 7.61 -7.37
C LEU A 53 -18.34 7.05 -8.05
N SER A 54 -19.21 6.36 -7.30
CA SER A 54 -20.45 5.81 -7.85
C SER A 54 -21.39 6.91 -8.38
N PHE A 55 -21.47 8.05 -7.69
CA PHE A 55 -22.29 9.19 -8.14
C PHE A 55 -21.63 10.01 -9.25
N THR A 56 -20.31 9.98 -9.38
CA THR A 56 -19.57 10.76 -10.38
C THR A 56 -19.15 9.95 -11.59
N LEU A 57 -19.45 8.65 -11.61
CA LEU A 57 -18.98 7.71 -12.63
C LEU A 57 -19.44 8.12 -14.05
N GLY A 58 -20.68 8.65 -14.20
CA GLY A 58 -21.21 9.07 -15.50
C GLY A 58 -21.31 7.91 -16.48
N ASP A 59 -20.93 8.15 -17.74
CA ASP A 59 -20.94 7.12 -18.79
C ASP A 59 -19.72 6.21 -18.70
N VAL A 60 -19.97 4.97 -18.29
CA VAL A 60 -18.94 3.93 -18.10
C VAL A 60 -18.22 3.60 -19.40
N GLU A 61 -18.92 3.62 -20.54
CA GLU A 61 -18.35 3.25 -21.83
C GLU A 61 -17.27 4.26 -22.26
N SER A 62 -17.53 5.54 -22.03
CA SER A 62 -16.56 6.62 -22.31
C SER A 62 -15.30 6.52 -21.42
N ILE A 63 -15.46 6.08 -20.17
CA ILE A 63 -14.35 5.90 -19.23
C ILE A 63 -13.48 4.71 -19.64
N LEU A 64 -14.09 3.60 -20.03
CA LEU A 64 -13.37 2.39 -20.46
C LEU A 64 -12.66 2.60 -21.81
N ALA A 65 -13.22 3.43 -22.69
CA ALA A 65 -12.63 3.79 -23.98
C ALA A 65 -11.54 4.88 -23.87
N SER A 66 -11.09 5.20 -22.66
CA SER A 66 -10.11 6.27 -22.41
C SER A 66 -8.83 6.09 -23.23
N PRO A 67 -8.38 7.12 -23.96
CA PRO A 67 -7.16 7.06 -24.76
C PRO A 67 -5.89 6.93 -23.92
N THR A 68 -5.96 7.20 -22.61
CA THR A 68 -4.83 7.06 -21.69
C THR A 68 -4.58 5.62 -21.26
N GLY A 69 -5.51 4.69 -21.52
CA GLY A 69 -5.46 3.31 -21.02
C GLY A 69 -5.71 3.18 -19.51
N TYR A 70 -5.95 4.28 -18.81
CA TYR A 70 -6.21 4.32 -17.37
C TYR A 70 -7.57 4.94 -17.08
N PRO A 71 -8.62 4.15 -16.87
CA PRO A 71 -10.00 4.64 -16.70
C PRO A 71 -10.17 5.65 -15.56
N PHE A 72 -9.42 5.51 -14.46
CA PHE A 72 -9.50 6.41 -13.31
C PHE A 72 -9.05 7.85 -13.64
N ILE A 73 -8.12 8.03 -14.57
CA ILE A 73 -7.67 9.36 -15.01
C ILE A 73 -8.81 10.08 -15.75
N GLN A 74 -9.50 9.35 -16.61
CA GLN A 74 -10.66 9.89 -17.33
C GLN A 74 -11.79 10.23 -16.35
N LEU A 75 -12.02 9.39 -15.35
CA LEU A 75 -13.00 9.67 -14.30
C LEU A 75 -12.67 10.96 -13.54
N PHE A 76 -11.42 11.16 -13.16
CA PHE A 76 -10.98 12.38 -12.50
C PHE A 76 -11.15 13.61 -13.39
N TYR A 77 -10.85 13.50 -14.67
CA TYR A 77 -11.06 14.58 -15.63
C TYR A 77 -12.55 14.91 -15.80
N ASN A 78 -13.40 13.91 -15.95
CA ASN A 78 -14.84 14.09 -16.07
C ASN A 78 -15.45 14.73 -14.82
N THR A 79 -14.97 14.35 -13.64
CA THR A 79 -15.47 14.86 -12.35
C THR A 79 -15.02 16.29 -12.07
N THR A 80 -13.78 16.64 -12.40
CA THR A 80 -13.21 17.97 -12.11
C THR A 80 -13.46 18.98 -13.25
N GLY A 81 -13.73 18.51 -14.45
CA GLY A 81 -13.85 19.35 -15.65
C GLY A 81 -12.56 20.12 -15.99
N SER A 82 -11.44 19.77 -15.39
CA SER A 82 -10.18 20.48 -15.49
C SER A 82 -8.97 19.54 -15.55
N LEU A 83 -8.09 19.78 -16.50
CA LEU A 83 -6.81 19.06 -16.61
C LEU A 83 -5.93 19.25 -15.35
N ALA A 84 -5.90 20.47 -14.80
CA ALA A 84 -5.15 20.76 -13.59
C ALA A 84 -5.72 19.99 -12.39
N GLY A 85 -7.05 19.94 -12.21
CA GLY A 85 -7.72 19.19 -11.16
C GLY A 85 -7.44 17.68 -11.27
N ALA A 86 -7.57 17.12 -12.46
CA ALA A 86 -7.25 15.70 -12.71
C ALA A 86 -5.78 15.40 -12.41
N SER A 87 -4.86 16.26 -12.83
CA SER A 87 -3.43 16.09 -12.58
C SER A 87 -3.08 16.09 -11.09
N VAL A 88 -3.71 16.95 -10.29
CA VAL A 88 -3.53 16.99 -8.83
C VAL A 88 -4.01 15.68 -8.20
N LEU A 89 -5.19 15.18 -8.58
CA LEU A 89 -5.71 13.92 -8.06
C LEU A 89 -4.82 12.74 -8.44
N VAL A 90 -4.32 12.69 -9.68
CA VAL A 90 -3.37 11.67 -10.12
C VAL A 90 -2.05 11.76 -9.34
N ALA A 91 -1.55 12.97 -9.10
CA ALA A 91 -0.33 13.16 -8.29
C ALA A 91 -0.50 12.64 -6.86
N ILE A 92 -1.66 12.84 -6.23
CA ILE A 92 -1.98 12.27 -4.91
C ILE A 92 -1.94 10.74 -4.96
N VAL A 93 -2.55 10.13 -5.99
CA VAL A 93 -2.51 8.66 -6.17
C VAL A 93 -1.07 8.17 -6.34
N ILE A 94 -0.25 8.84 -7.14
CA ILE A 94 1.16 8.46 -7.33
C ILE A 94 1.93 8.55 -6.01
N LEU A 95 1.75 9.62 -5.24
CA LEU A 95 2.41 9.79 -3.94
C LEU A 95 2.00 8.69 -2.95
N THR A 96 0.73 8.32 -2.91
CA THR A 96 0.26 7.22 -2.05
C THR A 96 0.83 5.88 -2.48
N LEU A 97 0.93 5.61 -3.80
CA LEU A 97 1.54 4.39 -4.32
C LEU A 97 3.04 4.30 -4.00
N ILE A 98 3.78 5.41 -4.10
CA ILE A 98 5.20 5.46 -3.71
C ILE A 98 5.34 5.16 -2.21
N SER A 99 4.52 5.76 -1.37
CA SER A 99 4.53 5.50 0.07
C SER A 99 4.20 4.05 0.41
N ALA A 100 3.22 3.46 -0.29
CA ALA A 100 2.86 2.05 -0.16
C ALA A 100 4.01 1.13 -0.57
N ALA A 101 4.67 1.39 -1.70
CA ALA A 101 5.81 0.62 -2.18
C ALA A 101 6.99 0.64 -1.18
N ILE A 102 7.28 1.80 -0.58
CA ILE A 102 8.31 1.91 0.46
C ILE A 102 7.95 1.05 1.69
N ALA A 103 6.72 1.13 2.15
CA ALA A 103 6.24 0.33 3.29
C ALA A 103 6.28 -1.17 2.98
N GLU A 104 5.92 -1.58 1.78
CA GLU A 104 5.93 -2.97 1.34
C GLU A 104 7.34 -3.55 1.28
N VAL A 105 8.29 -2.82 0.70
CA VAL A 105 9.71 -3.23 0.69
C VAL A 105 10.27 -3.32 2.11
N ALA A 106 9.96 -2.37 2.98
CA ALA A 106 10.37 -2.41 4.38
C ALA A 106 9.84 -3.65 5.10
N THR A 107 8.56 -3.96 4.93
CA THR A 107 7.91 -5.12 5.54
C THR A 107 8.46 -6.44 5.00
N ALA A 108 8.52 -6.59 3.67
CA ALA A 108 9.01 -7.80 3.02
C ALA A 108 10.48 -8.08 3.36
N SER A 109 11.32 -7.05 3.39
CA SER A 109 12.73 -7.20 3.76
C SER A 109 12.91 -7.65 5.20
N ARG A 110 12.08 -7.17 6.14
CA ARG A 110 12.11 -7.58 7.55
C ARG A 110 11.66 -9.03 7.72
N GLN A 111 10.59 -9.42 7.05
CA GLN A 111 10.15 -10.81 7.05
C GLN A 111 11.23 -11.75 6.50
N LEU A 112 11.78 -11.42 5.33
CA LEU A 112 12.82 -12.22 4.69
C LEU A 112 14.06 -12.34 5.58
N TRP A 113 14.46 -11.25 6.22
CA TRP A 113 15.59 -11.25 7.16
C TRP A 113 15.33 -12.13 8.38
N SER A 114 14.13 -12.07 8.96
CA SER A 114 13.73 -12.91 10.09
C SER A 114 13.75 -14.40 9.70
N PHE A 115 13.19 -14.76 8.56
CA PHE A 115 13.24 -16.13 8.02
C PHE A 115 14.69 -16.60 7.75
N ALA A 116 15.54 -15.71 7.25
CA ALA A 116 16.95 -16.03 7.02
C ALA A 116 17.70 -16.28 8.33
N ARG A 117 17.42 -15.49 9.37
CA ARG A 117 18.00 -15.67 10.71
C ARG A 117 17.66 -17.04 11.30
N ASP A 118 16.43 -17.50 11.08
CA ASP A 118 15.96 -18.80 11.56
C ASP A 118 16.34 -19.97 10.63
N GLY A 119 17.10 -19.71 9.56
CA GLY A 119 17.55 -20.73 8.62
C GLY A 119 16.46 -21.23 7.66
N GLY A 120 15.32 -20.56 7.59
CA GLY A 120 14.14 -20.98 6.80
C GLY A 120 14.23 -20.71 5.28
N VAL A 121 15.30 -20.04 4.81
CA VAL A 121 15.49 -19.74 3.38
C VAL A 121 16.83 -20.30 2.88
N PRO A 122 16.93 -20.67 1.57
CA PRO A 122 18.21 -21.00 0.98
C PRO A 122 19.15 -19.78 1.04
N PHE A 123 20.44 -20.03 1.21
CA PHE A 123 21.46 -18.99 1.39
C PHE A 123 21.23 -18.07 2.59
N SER A 124 20.64 -18.58 3.66
CA SER A 124 20.28 -17.83 4.88
C SER A 124 21.42 -17.00 5.45
N ALA A 125 22.66 -17.52 5.47
CA ALA A 125 23.84 -16.80 5.94
C ALA A 125 24.17 -15.55 5.09
N TRP A 126 23.84 -15.56 3.80
CA TRP A 126 24.04 -14.42 2.90
C TRP A 126 22.89 -13.41 3.01
N VAL A 127 21.65 -13.90 3.03
CA VAL A 127 20.44 -13.06 3.14
C VAL A 127 20.37 -12.36 4.49
N GLY A 128 20.68 -13.08 5.57
CA GLY A 128 20.64 -12.59 6.96
C GLY A 128 21.80 -11.66 7.35
N ARG A 129 22.77 -11.43 6.45
CA ARG A 129 23.96 -10.62 6.76
C ARG A 129 23.60 -9.14 6.92
N ILE A 130 23.89 -8.58 8.10
CA ILE A 130 23.74 -7.15 8.38
C ILE A 130 24.97 -6.41 7.89
N GLN A 131 24.78 -5.30 7.19
CA GLN A 131 25.85 -4.42 6.74
C GLN A 131 26.37 -3.59 7.92
N PRO A 132 27.66 -3.66 8.27
CA PRO A 132 28.17 -3.01 9.49
C PRO A 132 28.01 -1.47 9.50
N ASN A 133 28.06 -0.83 8.34
CA ASN A 133 28.02 0.63 8.23
C ASN A 133 26.60 1.21 8.38
N TRP A 134 25.56 0.46 8.02
CA TRP A 134 24.19 0.96 7.94
C TRP A 134 23.24 0.24 8.89
N ASN A 135 23.70 -0.81 9.54
CA ASN A 135 22.91 -1.68 10.44
C ASN A 135 21.60 -2.20 9.81
N ILE A 136 21.57 -2.38 8.49
CA ILE A 136 20.44 -2.92 7.76
C ILE A 136 20.83 -4.21 7.04
N PRO A 137 19.88 -5.15 6.86
CA PRO A 137 20.09 -6.36 6.08
C PRO A 137 19.95 -6.05 4.57
N LEU A 138 20.96 -5.40 3.98
CA LEU A 138 20.91 -4.90 2.61
C LEU A 138 20.53 -5.99 1.60
N ASN A 139 21.03 -7.22 1.80
CA ASN A 139 20.72 -8.34 0.91
C ASN A 139 19.24 -8.72 0.95
N ALA A 140 18.61 -8.65 2.12
CA ALA A 140 17.19 -8.89 2.27
C ALA A 140 16.31 -7.74 1.70
N VAL A 141 16.86 -6.53 1.60
CA VAL A 141 16.16 -5.37 0.99
C VAL A 141 16.20 -5.42 -0.54
N LEU A 142 17.23 -6.03 -1.14
CA LEU A 142 17.43 -6.07 -2.59
C LEU A 142 16.72 -7.23 -3.30
N ILE A 143 16.14 -8.17 -2.55
CA ILE A 143 15.48 -9.36 -3.11
C ILE A 143 13.99 -9.13 -3.44
N PRO A 144 13.18 -8.43 -2.61
CA PRO A 144 11.74 -8.19 -2.84
C PRO A 144 11.45 -7.29 -4.07
#